data_26027810d6c751c2873b1af4daa48fd8
#
_entry.id   26027810d6c751c2873b1af4daa48fd8
#
_cell.length_a   1.000
_cell.length_b   1.000
_cell.length_c   1.000
_cell.angle_alpha   90.00
_cell.angle_beta   90.00
_cell.angle_gamma   90.00
#
_symmetry.space_group_name_H-M   'P 1'
#
loop_
_entity.id
_entity.type
_entity.pdbx_description
1 polymer ?
#
loop_
_entity_poly.entity_id
_entity_poly.type
_entity_poly.pdbx_seq_one_letter_code
_entity_poly.pdbx_strand_id
1 'polypeptide(L)'
;QNLAAEHLLALSLDLESKAEALASSRDYENARAKYHEAFEVQKQINETFPLSSAYNVSRATRLQRQARYFTAEPLLQRSLAFENEADLLIEAKEWEQAEERLEQAMDLQDKLNREYRGINQASVSRLEGLRVKLIGIRSGQSYLEVQQVAELADKRRAANENLEAAAIYLEAARLQRQLNEAYRESPFASSERVSEYQRKSQTSESFELGLEIERNHDFMQRLLSERRTFEAAEVIALLRRDIRQMQEGFPRSSLNDDDLQLKIRYLNLVQSDLGFIQDRIYGALLPIPEIEAWRMLRTEVSQALYSLIMGTNPSRNQGDLRPVDSISWLEAKNFCERLSWILGKPVRLPTENEFRQALGRLRYIVLEEHVWSVSDAVGVPQAVGTKEPFASGFYDLLGNISEWLESIDRFEAEAAWHIGGHAQDRIESIFTVPLREAPRGERNRLTGFRIAIKVN
;
A
#
# COMPACT_ATOMS: atom_id res chain seq x y z
N GLN A 1 -22.58 -10.46 85.32
CA GLN A 1 -21.71 -10.46 84.12
C GLN A 1 -22.39 -9.78 82.93
N ASN A 2 -23.71 -9.97 82.69
CA ASN A 2 -24.42 -9.31 81.57
C ASN A 2 -24.47 -7.78 81.75
N LEU A 3 -24.68 -7.23 82.92
CA LEU A 3 -24.77 -5.77 83.15
C LEU A 3 -23.44 -5.06 82.84
N ALA A 4 -22.28 -5.68 83.16
CA ALA A 4 -20.96 -5.18 82.84
C ALA A 4 -20.64 -5.24 81.36
N ALA A 5 -21.06 -6.30 80.68
CA ALA A 5 -20.91 -6.44 79.22
C ALA A 5 -21.79 -5.43 78.44
N GLU A 6 -23.02 -5.17 78.93
CA GLU A 6 -23.90 -4.16 78.33
C GLU A 6 -23.35 -2.73 78.49
N HIS A 7 -22.72 -2.39 79.61
CA HIS A 7 -22.08 -1.11 79.77
C HIS A 7 -20.91 -0.89 78.82
N LEU A 8 -20.06 -1.92 78.66
CA LEU A 8 -18.96 -1.88 77.66
C LEU A 8 -19.50 -1.82 76.20
N LEU A 9 -20.58 -2.53 75.89
CA LEU A 9 -21.22 -2.46 74.60
C LEU A 9 -21.70 -1.03 74.29
N ALA A 10 -22.38 -0.37 75.26
CA ALA A 10 -22.82 1.02 75.11
C ALA A 10 -21.64 1.98 74.85
N LEU A 11 -20.50 1.78 75.57
CA LEU A 11 -19.26 2.53 75.30
C LEU A 11 -18.72 2.30 73.90
N SER A 12 -18.68 1.05 73.43
CA SER A 12 -18.21 0.69 72.08
C SER A 12 -19.09 1.28 71.00
N LEU A 13 -20.44 1.34 71.20
CA LEU A 13 -21.37 1.95 70.27
C LEU A 13 -21.22 3.49 70.20
N ASP A 14 -21.00 4.16 71.32
CA ASP A 14 -20.73 5.60 71.41
C ASP A 14 -19.44 5.97 70.66
N LEU A 15 -18.36 5.16 70.87
CA LEU A 15 -17.11 5.32 70.17
C LEU A 15 -17.26 5.12 68.65
N GLU A 16 -18.07 4.17 68.22
CA GLU A 16 -18.35 3.91 66.81
C GLU A 16 -19.12 5.10 66.21
N SER A 17 -20.17 5.63 66.89
CA SER A 17 -20.91 6.82 66.45
C SER A 17 -20.01 8.05 66.31
N LYS A 18 -19.10 8.27 67.28
CA LYS A 18 -18.13 9.36 67.18
C LYS A 18 -17.16 9.17 66.02
N ALA A 19 -16.75 7.95 65.75
CA ALA A 19 -15.90 7.62 64.58
C ALA A 19 -16.61 7.91 63.27
N GLU A 20 -17.90 7.58 63.14
CA GLU A 20 -18.70 7.86 61.93
C GLU A 20 -18.86 9.37 61.70
N ALA A 21 -19.08 10.15 62.75
CA ALA A 21 -19.18 11.62 62.66
C ALA A 21 -17.84 12.21 62.19
N LEU A 22 -16.71 11.80 62.75
CA LEU A 22 -15.37 12.21 62.33
C LEU A 22 -15.05 11.79 60.88
N ALA A 23 -15.42 10.60 60.51
CA ALA A 23 -15.28 10.13 59.11
C ALA A 23 -16.07 10.98 58.13
N SER A 24 -17.27 11.38 58.49
CA SER A 24 -18.15 12.25 57.68
C SER A 24 -17.54 13.65 57.49
N SER A 25 -16.81 14.16 58.49
CA SER A 25 -16.07 15.43 58.42
C SER A 25 -14.67 15.29 57.78
N ARG A 26 -14.32 14.10 57.25
CA ARG A 26 -13.00 13.75 56.66
C ARG A 26 -11.82 13.82 57.65
N ASP A 27 -12.10 13.79 58.95
CA ASP A 27 -11.05 13.64 59.99
C ASP A 27 -10.71 12.17 60.15
N TYR A 28 -10.03 11.63 59.17
CA TYR A 28 -9.74 10.18 59.05
C TYR A 28 -8.81 9.68 60.18
N GLU A 29 -7.91 10.53 60.67
CA GLU A 29 -6.99 10.15 61.75
C GLU A 29 -7.76 9.91 63.06
N ASN A 30 -8.61 10.84 63.44
CA ASN A 30 -9.40 10.71 64.65
C ASN A 30 -10.54 9.67 64.47
N ALA A 31 -11.14 9.53 63.31
CA ALA A 31 -12.05 8.45 62.99
C ALA A 31 -11.43 7.08 63.18
N ARG A 32 -10.21 6.88 62.63
CA ARG A 32 -9.40 5.65 62.83
C ARG A 32 -9.18 5.35 64.33
N ALA A 33 -8.75 6.35 65.12
CA ALA A 33 -8.50 6.19 66.54
C ALA A 33 -9.76 5.71 67.25
N LYS A 34 -10.91 6.31 66.95
CA LYS A 34 -12.19 5.96 67.59
C LYS A 34 -12.69 4.56 67.16
N TYR A 35 -12.54 4.18 65.90
CA TYR A 35 -12.86 2.80 65.44
C TYR A 35 -11.94 1.78 66.10
N HIS A 36 -10.67 2.10 66.31
CA HIS A 36 -9.73 1.22 67.02
C HIS A 36 -10.11 1.09 68.51
N GLU A 37 -10.44 2.19 69.21
CA GLU A 37 -10.94 2.17 70.58
C GLU A 37 -12.22 1.32 70.70
N ALA A 38 -13.17 1.51 69.78
CA ALA A 38 -14.40 0.73 69.73
C ALA A 38 -14.14 -0.79 69.52
N PHE A 39 -13.15 -1.12 68.65
CA PHE A 39 -12.70 -2.48 68.40
C PHE A 39 -12.09 -3.11 69.67
N GLU A 40 -11.17 -2.42 70.37
CA GLU A 40 -10.55 -2.94 71.59
C GLU A 40 -11.59 -3.18 72.69
N VAL A 41 -12.59 -2.32 72.86
CA VAL A 41 -13.68 -2.51 73.80
C VAL A 41 -14.53 -3.75 73.40
N GLN A 42 -14.90 -3.94 72.12
CA GLN A 42 -15.64 -5.10 71.65
C GLN A 42 -14.81 -6.39 71.78
N LYS A 43 -13.52 -6.34 71.55
CA LYS A 43 -12.58 -7.44 71.75
C LYS A 43 -12.53 -7.83 73.26
N GLN A 44 -12.45 -6.89 74.15
CA GLN A 44 -12.49 -7.10 75.63
C GLN A 44 -13.83 -7.81 76.01
N ILE A 45 -14.97 -7.36 75.48
CA ILE A 45 -16.27 -8.01 75.69
C ILE A 45 -16.20 -9.48 75.27
N ASN A 46 -15.69 -9.75 74.07
CA ASN A 46 -15.63 -11.10 73.53
C ASN A 46 -14.71 -12.06 74.32
N GLU A 47 -13.60 -11.53 74.87
CA GLU A 47 -12.64 -12.27 75.65
C GLU A 47 -13.10 -12.48 77.09
N THR A 48 -13.70 -11.46 77.72
CA THR A 48 -14.06 -11.50 79.16
C THR A 48 -15.46 -12.07 79.42
N PHE A 49 -16.40 -11.86 78.47
CA PHE A 49 -17.83 -12.23 78.61
C PHE A 49 -18.36 -13.06 77.44
N PRO A 50 -17.77 -14.25 77.16
CA PRO A 50 -18.12 -15.05 75.97
C PRO A 50 -19.56 -15.59 75.93
N LEU A 51 -20.24 -15.59 77.07
CA LEU A 51 -21.65 -16.02 77.18
C LEU A 51 -22.66 -14.87 77.25
N SER A 52 -22.20 -13.63 77.09
CA SER A 52 -23.05 -12.45 77.13
C SER A 52 -23.75 -12.22 75.80
N SER A 53 -24.93 -11.60 75.84
CA SER A 53 -25.64 -11.11 74.65
C SER A 53 -24.86 -10.05 73.88
N ALA A 54 -23.88 -9.40 74.52
CA ALA A 54 -22.93 -8.46 73.93
C ALA A 54 -21.76 -9.09 73.16
N TYR A 55 -21.57 -10.42 73.30
CA TYR A 55 -20.53 -11.14 72.53
C TYR A 55 -20.83 -11.10 71.04
N ASN A 56 -19.90 -10.56 70.25
CA ASN A 56 -20.09 -10.41 68.81
C ASN A 56 -18.74 -10.30 68.07
N VAL A 57 -18.29 -11.45 67.49
CA VAL A 57 -17.05 -11.55 66.75
C VAL A 57 -17.19 -10.80 65.38
N SER A 58 -18.35 -10.86 64.77
CA SER A 58 -18.57 -10.17 63.49
C SER A 58 -18.48 -8.67 63.62
N ARG A 59 -18.98 -8.12 64.73
CA ARG A 59 -18.88 -6.68 65.03
C ARG A 59 -17.38 -6.27 65.27
N ALA A 60 -16.64 -7.05 66.07
CA ALA A 60 -15.21 -6.80 66.27
C ALA A 60 -14.46 -6.78 64.92
N THR A 61 -14.71 -7.80 64.09
CA THR A 61 -14.09 -7.86 62.73
C THR A 61 -14.47 -6.63 61.87
N ARG A 62 -15.73 -6.20 61.93
CA ARG A 62 -16.17 -4.99 61.19
C ARG A 62 -15.47 -3.72 61.67
N LEU A 63 -15.42 -3.51 62.99
CA LEU A 63 -14.72 -2.33 63.59
C LEU A 63 -13.22 -2.32 63.26
N GLN A 64 -12.56 -3.47 63.32
CA GLN A 64 -11.15 -3.60 62.91
C GLN A 64 -10.97 -3.27 61.42
N ARG A 65 -11.87 -3.73 60.56
CA ARG A 65 -11.86 -3.41 59.11
C ARG A 65 -12.06 -1.91 58.90
N GLN A 66 -12.95 -1.24 59.63
CA GLN A 66 -13.15 0.20 59.53
C GLN A 66 -11.92 0.98 60.00
N ALA A 67 -11.28 0.60 61.12
CA ALA A 67 -10.03 1.23 61.56
C ALA A 67 -8.92 1.11 60.46
N ARG A 68 -8.78 -0.08 59.88
CA ARG A 68 -7.84 -0.29 58.76
C ARG A 68 -8.23 0.52 57.51
N TYR A 69 -9.50 0.63 57.19
CA TYR A 69 -10.02 1.44 56.07
C TYR A 69 -9.55 2.90 56.23
N PHE A 70 -9.80 3.53 57.38
CA PHE A 70 -9.43 4.92 57.63
C PHE A 70 -7.92 5.13 57.81
N THR A 71 -7.13 4.09 58.04
CA THR A 71 -5.66 4.15 57.97
C THR A 71 -5.17 4.17 56.51
N ALA A 72 -5.83 3.42 55.64
CA ALA A 72 -5.45 3.29 54.24
C ALA A 72 -5.96 4.43 53.37
N GLU A 73 -7.10 5.06 53.69
CA GLU A 73 -7.73 6.11 52.90
C GLU A 73 -6.85 7.32 52.60
N PRO A 74 -6.12 7.92 53.58
CA PRO A 74 -5.18 9.01 53.30
C PRO A 74 -4.06 8.61 52.32
N LEU A 75 -3.60 7.36 52.38
CA LEU A 75 -2.57 6.87 51.46
C LEU A 75 -3.12 6.77 50.03
N LEU A 76 -4.36 6.28 49.88
CA LEU A 76 -5.04 6.25 48.57
C LEU A 76 -5.24 7.66 48.02
N GLN A 77 -5.75 8.60 48.86
CA GLN A 77 -5.99 9.98 48.42
C GLN A 77 -4.69 10.65 47.96
N ARG A 78 -3.57 10.38 48.65
CA ARG A 78 -2.25 10.91 48.27
C ARG A 78 -1.76 10.25 46.97
N SER A 79 -1.97 8.94 46.77
CA SER A 79 -1.65 8.25 45.52
C SER A 79 -2.45 8.82 44.32
N LEU A 80 -3.74 9.12 44.55
CA LEU A 80 -4.60 9.76 43.52
C LEU A 80 -4.16 11.19 43.20
N ALA A 81 -3.74 11.97 44.22
CA ALA A 81 -3.22 13.32 44.01
C ALA A 81 -1.94 13.29 43.13
N PHE A 82 -0.99 12.39 43.44
CA PHE A 82 0.20 12.25 42.62
C PHE A 82 -0.11 11.81 41.17
N GLU A 83 -1.10 10.91 40.98
CA GLU A 83 -1.53 10.53 39.65
C GLU A 83 -2.11 11.71 38.88
N ASN A 84 -2.97 12.55 39.52
CA ASN A 84 -3.53 13.74 38.88
C ASN A 84 -2.46 14.80 38.56
N GLU A 85 -1.45 14.98 39.48
CA GLU A 85 -0.32 15.86 39.19
C GLU A 85 0.47 15.36 37.97
N ALA A 86 0.70 14.04 37.87
CA ALA A 86 1.39 13.44 36.75
C ALA A 86 0.61 13.67 35.43
N ASP A 87 -0.71 13.51 35.43
CA ASP A 87 -1.55 13.75 34.26
C ASP A 87 -1.44 15.22 33.76
N LEU A 88 -1.40 16.20 34.67
CA LEU A 88 -1.17 17.62 34.34
C LEU A 88 0.24 17.87 33.77
N LEU A 89 1.25 17.22 34.33
CA LEU A 89 2.64 17.33 33.87
C LEU A 89 2.84 16.68 32.49
N ILE A 90 2.11 15.59 32.19
CA ILE A 90 2.07 14.99 30.85
C ILE A 90 1.51 15.98 29.81
N GLU A 91 0.42 16.66 30.15
CA GLU A 91 -0.16 17.70 29.28
C GLU A 91 0.81 18.87 29.05
N ALA A 92 1.56 19.25 30.10
CA ALA A 92 2.60 20.27 30.01
C ALA A 92 3.90 19.78 29.33
N LYS A 93 4.01 18.49 28.98
CA LYS A 93 5.22 17.84 28.41
C LYS A 93 6.43 17.84 29.36
N GLU A 94 6.19 17.92 30.66
CA GLU A 94 7.20 17.84 31.69
C GLU A 94 7.42 16.38 32.15
N TRP A 95 7.97 15.58 31.21
CA TRP A 95 7.99 14.11 31.30
C TRP A 95 8.72 13.56 32.53
N GLU A 96 9.88 14.14 32.91
CA GLU A 96 10.68 13.68 34.07
C GLU A 96 9.92 13.86 35.37
N GLN A 97 9.26 15.02 35.56
CA GLN A 97 8.46 15.29 36.74
C GLN A 97 7.18 14.40 36.75
N ALA A 98 6.56 14.19 35.61
CA ALA A 98 5.41 13.28 35.49
C ALA A 98 5.80 11.84 35.89
N GLU A 99 6.96 11.36 35.46
CA GLU A 99 7.50 10.06 35.80
C GLU A 99 7.68 9.94 37.34
N GLU A 100 8.33 10.93 37.98
CA GLU A 100 8.52 10.95 39.42
C GLU A 100 7.18 10.89 40.19
N ARG A 101 6.17 11.64 39.75
CA ARG A 101 4.84 11.61 40.38
C ARG A 101 4.14 10.27 40.22
N LEU A 102 4.23 9.63 39.08
CA LEU A 102 3.66 8.29 38.86
C LEU A 102 4.37 7.23 39.72
N GLU A 103 5.70 7.29 39.85
CA GLU A 103 6.42 6.39 40.73
C GLU A 103 5.98 6.55 42.20
N GLN A 104 5.83 7.80 42.69
CA GLN A 104 5.29 8.08 44.02
C GLN A 104 3.86 7.54 44.18
N ALA A 105 3.01 7.67 43.19
CA ALA A 105 1.66 7.11 43.21
C ALA A 105 1.67 5.58 43.28
N MET A 106 2.57 4.94 42.51
CA MET A 106 2.74 3.47 42.48
C MET A 106 3.28 2.94 43.81
N ASP A 107 4.25 3.59 44.42
CA ASP A 107 4.81 3.18 45.71
C ASP A 107 3.74 3.16 46.81
N LEU A 108 2.88 4.19 46.83
CA LEU A 108 1.78 4.24 47.79
C LEU A 108 0.73 3.14 47.51
N GLN A 109 0.39 2.88 46.26
CA GLN A 109 -0.56 1.82 45.88
C GLN A 109 0.02 0.43 46.18
N ASP A 110 1.30 0.21 45.95
CA ASP A 110 1.97 -1.04 46.29
C ASP A 110 2.04 -1.26 47.82
N LYS A 111 2.29 -0.22 48.58
CA LYS A 111 2.17 -0.24 50.04
C LYS A 111 0.77 -0.63 50.49
N LEU A 112 -0.27 -0.03 49.90
CA LEU A 112 -1.67 -0.38 50.17
C LEU A 112 -1.94 -1.86 49.85
N ASN A 113 -1.46 -2.36 48.74
CA ASN A 113 -1.65 -3.75 48.34
C ASN A 113 -0.95 -4.76 49.24
N ARG A 114 0.20 -4.40 49.82
CA ARG A 114 0.96 -5.27 50.75
C ARG A 114 0.41 -5.25 52.15
N GLU A 115 0.18 -4.04 52.71
CA GLU A 115 -0.14 -3.89 54.14
C GLU A 115 -1.65 -3.99 54.45
N TYR A 116 -2.50 -3.65 53.48
CA TYR A 116 -3.94 -3.52 53.69
C TYR A 116 -4.75 -4.49 52.81
N ARG A 117 -4.29 -5.75 52.67
CA ARG A 117 -5.02 -6.78 51.94
C ARG A 117 -6.46 -6.97 52.49
N GLY A 118 -7.42 -7.10 51.58
CA GLY A 118 -8.83 -7.37 51.89
C GLY A 118 -9.68 -6.13 52.20
N ILE A 119 -9.17 -4.92 51.96
CA ILE A 119 -9.96 -3.69 51.93
C ILE A 119 -9.95 -3.12 50.47
N ASN A 120 -10.92 -2.25 50.18
CA ASN A 120 -11.15 -1.76 48.85
C ASN A 120 -10.00 -0.87 48.30
N GLN A 121 -9.19 -0.27 49.17
CA GLN A 121 -8.06 0.57 48.78
C GLN A 121 -6.87 -0.25 48.23
N ALA A 122 -6.79 -1.53 48.58
CA ALA A 122 -5.81 -2.44 47.98
C ALA A 122 -6.30 -2.92 46.62
N SER A 123 -5.73 -2.38 45.54
CA SER A 123 -6.14 -2.70 44.17
C SER A 123 -4.93 -3.01 43.31
N VAL A 124 -4.83 -4.29 42.90
CA VAL A 124 -3.81 -4.76 41.94
C VAL A 124 -4.04 -4.14 40.57
N SER A 125 -5.32 -4.06 40.14
CA SER A 125 -5.71 -3.47 38.87
C SER A 125 -5.32 -1.99 38.76
N ARG A 126 -5.44 -1.20 39.87
CA ARG A 126 -5.00 0.19 39.87
C ARG A 126 -3.47 0.29 39.77
N LEU A 127 -2.72 -0.56 40.45
CA LEU A 127 -1.26 -0.58 40.36
C LEU A 127 -0.82 -0.89 38.91
N GLU A 128 -1.50 -1.82 38.25
CA GLU A 128 -1.23 -2.15 36.85
C GLU A 128 -1.55 -0.99 35.93
N GLY A 129 -2.66 -0.28 36.16
CA GLY A 129 -3.01 0.94 35.42
C GLY A 129 -1.92 2.03 35.52
N LEU A 130 -1.37 2.25 36.72
CA LEU A 130 -0.25 3.19 36.92
C LEU A 130 1.02 2.75 36.20
N ARG A 131 1.32 1.44 36.17
CA ARG A 131 2.46 0.88 35.41
C ARG A 131 2.32 1.15 33.91
N VAL A 132 1.12 0.93 33.35
CA VAL A 132 0.85 1.20 31.94
C VAL A 132 1.06 2.69 31.61
N LYS A 133 0.61 3.60 32.48
CA LYS A 133 0.87 5.04 32.33
C LYS A 133 2.36 5.35 32.35
N LEU A 134 3.12 4.75 33.27
CA LEU A 134 4.58 4.94 33.38
C LEU A 134 5.32 4.47 32.13
N ILE A 135 4.95 3.29 31.60
CA ILE A 135 5.49 2.78 30.33
C ILE A 135 5.16 3.76 29.20
N GLY A 136 3.95 4.34 29.18
CA GLY A 136 3.55 5.35 28.21
C GLY A 136 4.46 6.58 28.20
N ILE A 137 4.82 7.11 29.38
CA ILE A 137 5.73 8.27 29.51
C ILE A 137 7.13 7.93 29.00
N ARG A 138 7.74 6.85 29.52
CA ARG A 138 9.10 6.42 29.16
C ARG A 138 9.24 6.13 27.68
N SER A 139 8.27 5.43 27.13
CA SER A 139 8.27 5.15 25.69
C SER A 139 7.97 6.38 24.84
N GLY A 140 7.18 7.34 25.36
CA GLY A 140 6.89 8.61 24.70
C GLY A 140 8.14 9.48 24.51
N GLN A 141 9.01 9.57 25.51
CA GLN A 141 10.30 10.26 25.41
C GLN A 141 11.19 9.63 24.31
N SER A 142 11.35 8.31 24.35
CA SER A 142 12.11 7.58 23.32
C SER A 142 11.50 7.77 21.93
N TYR A 143 10.18 7.86 21.82
CA TYR A 143 9.51 8.10 20.54
C TYR A 143 9.72 9.52 20.01
N LEU A 144 9.77 10.54 20.88
CA LEU A 144 10.11 11.90 20.47
C LEU A 144 11.53 11.97 19.88
N GLU A 145 12.50 11.25 20.45
CA GLU A 145 13.85 11.15 19.89
C GLU A 145 13.82 10.53 18.49
N VAL A 146 13.08 9.42 18.31
CA VAL A 146 12.88 8.81 16.98
C VAL A 146 12.30 9.81 15.98
N GLN A 147 11.28 10.58 16.38
CA GLN A 147 10.65 11.57 15.51
C GLN A 147 11.64 12.70 15.12
N GLN A 148 12.42 13.23 16.08
CA GLN A 148 13.40 14.28 15.80
C GLN A 148 14.46 13.81 14.79
N VAL A 149 14.95 12.57 14.95
CA VAL A 149 15.92 11.99 14.02
C VAL A 149 15.28 11.79 12.64
N ALA A 150 14.03 11.30 12.56
CA ALA A 150 13.33 11.14 11.30
C ALA A 150 13.07 12.48 10.59
N GLU A 151 12.67 13.53 11.33
CA GLU A 151 12.49 14.87 10.78
C GLU A 151 13.81 15.48 10.26
N LEU A 152 14.92 15.20 10.92
CA LEU A 152 16.24 15.62 10.44
C LEU A 152 16.55 14.95 9.10
N ALA A 153 16.25 13.65 8.97
CA ALA A 153 16.42 12.93 7.70
C ALA A 153 15.52 13.49 6.59
N ASP A 154 14.26 13.84 6.89
CA ASP A 154 13.34 14.47 5.93
C ASP A 154 13.90 15.84 5.44
N LYS A 155 14.48 16.63 6.35
CA LYS A 155 15.14 17.92 6.00
C LYS A 155 16.37 17.72 5.11
N ARG A 156 17.23 16.74 5.41
CA ARG A 156 18.40 16.42 4.57
C ARG A 156 17.98 15.97 3.17
N ARG A 157 16.97 15.10 3.09
CA ARG A 157 16.41 14.68 1.81
C ARG A 157 15.85 15.84 1.00
N ALA A 158 15.12 16.75 1.64
CA ALA A 158 14.61 17.96 0.98
C ALA A 158 15.73 18.90 0.47
N ALA A 159 16.91 18.85 1.10
CA ALA A 159 18.11 19.54 0.64
C ALA A 159 18.90 18.78 -0.45
N ASN A 160 18.38 17.65 -0.96
CA ASN A 160 19.06 16.71 -1.87
C ASN A 160 20.33 16.05 -1.30
N GLU A 161 20.50 16.05 0.02
CA GLU A 161 21.58 15.36 0.74
C GLU A 161 21.19 13.89 0.98
N ASN A 162 20.95 13.13 -0.09
CA ASN A 162 20.29 11.84 -0.06
C ASN A 162 21.07 10.77 0.72
N LEU A 163 22.40 10.72 0.62
CA LEU A 163 23.23 9.75 1.36
C LEU A 163 23.22 10.03 2.86
N GLU A 164 23.25 11.31 3.27
CA GLU A 164 23.13 11.70 4.67
C GLU A 164 21.73 11.35 5.21
N ALA A 165 20.68 11.67 4.44
CA ALA A 165 19.31 11.32 4.79
C ALA A 165 19.15 9.81 4.97
N ALA A 166 19.75 8.99 4.11
CA ALA A 166 19.71 7.53 4.21
C ALA A 166 20.31 7.02 5.53
N ALA A 167 21.48 7.54 5.92
CA ALA A 167 22.14 7.18 7.17
C ALA A 167 21.29 7.57 8.39
N ILE A 168 20.67 8.76 8.38
CA ILE A 168 19.82 9.25 9.47
C ILE A 168 18.51 8.45 9.57
N TYR A 169 17.87 8.08 8.46
CA TYR A 169 16.71 7.18 8.49
C TYR A 169 17.05 5.79 9.05
N LEU A 170 18.26 5.27 8.76
CA LEU A 170 18.70 4.00 9.34
C LEU A 170 18.86 4.12 10.85
N GLU A 171 19.35 5.25 11.35
CA GLU A 171 19.41 5.54 12.78
C GLU A 171 18.01 5.64 13.41
N ALA A 172 17.06 6.32 12.76
CA ALA A 172 15.67 6.35 13.22
C ALA A 172 15.05 4.94 13.29
N ALA A 173 15.35 4.07 12.31
CA ALA A 173 14.92 2.68 12.33
C ALA A 173 15.55 1.89 13.49
N ARG A 174 16.82 2.16 13.84
CA ARG A 174 17.53 1.56 14.98
C ARG A 174 16.90 1.96 16.30
N LEU A 175 16.68 3.26 16.50
CA LEU A 175 16.05 3.81 17.71
C LEU A 175 14.62 3.27 17.89
N GLN A 176 13.81 3.23 16.81
CA GLN A 176 12.46 2.65 16.87
C GLN A 176 12.50 1.16 17.25
N ARG A 177 13.49 0.40 16.78
CA ARG A 177 13.66 -1.01 17.15
C ARG A 177 13.99 -1.14 18.62
N GLN A 178 14.88 -0.31 19.16
CA GLN A 178 15.23 -0.28 20.57
C GLN A 178 14.01 0.05 21.45
N LEU A 179 13.19 1.03 21.02
CA LEU A 179 11.93 1.35 21.68
C LEU A 179 10.99 0.14 21.72
N ASN A 180 10.83 -0.55 20.56
CA ASN A 180 9.97 -1.73 20.47
C ASN A 180 10.44 -2.88 21.38
N GLU A 181 11.74 -3.05 21.55
CA GLU A 181 12.33 -4.08 22.42
C GLU A 181 12.16 -3.74 23.89
N ALA A 182 12.37 -2.48 24.26
CA ALA A 182 12.28 -1.99 25.64
C ALA A 182 10.82 -1.88 26.13
N TYR A 183 9.90 -1.52 25.25
CA TYR A 183 8.50 -1.16 25.59
C TYR A 183 7.49 -1.85 24.68
N ARG A 184 7.44 -3.19 24.69
CA ARG A 184 6.60 -4.02 23.79
C ARG A 184 5.11 -3.70 23.83
N GLU A 185 4.61 -3.30 24.99
CA GLU A 185 3.19 -2.99 25.23
C GLU A 185 2.86 -1.50 25.03
N SER A 186 3.82 -0.70 24.64
CA SER A 186 3.62 0.72 24.40
C SER A 186 2.85 0.96 23.09
N PRO A 187 1.97 1.98 23.05
CA PRO A 187 1.33 2.43 21.80
C PRO A 187 2.34 3.00 20.79
N PHE A 188 3.55 3.30 21.21
CA PHE A 188 4.65 3.78 20.36
C PHE A 188 5.50 2.65 19.78
N ALA A 189 5.35 1.41 20.24
CA ALA A 189 6.01 0.26 19.64
C ALA A 189 5.39 -0.07 18.28
N SER A 190 6.19 -0.05 17.20
CA SER A 190 5.71 -0.32 15.86
C SER A 190 6.81 -0.92 14.97
N SER A 191 6.62 -2.16 14.53
CA SER A 191 7.47 -2.81 13.53
C SER A 191 7.28 -2.20 12.14
N GLU A 192 6.10 -1.65 11.86
CA GLU A 192 5.79 -0.96 10.61
C GLU A 192 6.65 0.31 10.45
N ARG A 193 6.79 1.12 11.51
CA ARG A 193 7.69 2.30 11.49
C ARG A 193 9.14 1.92 11.24
N VAL A 194 9.62 0.82 11.83
CA VAL A 194 10.98 0.32 11.53
C VAL A 194 11.12 0.03 10.04
N SER A 195 10.13 -0.67 9.46
CA SER A 195 10.12 -1.01 8.03
C SER A 195 10.02 0.23 7.15
N GLU A 196 9.22 1.22 7.55
CA GLU A 196 9.08 2.49 6.86
C GLU A 196 10.40 3.28 6.81
N TYR A 197 11.10 3.43 7.95
CA TYR A 197 12.38 4.12 7.98
C TYR A 197 13.45 3.38 7.17
N GLN A 198 13.46 2.04 7.20
CA GLN A 198 14.35 1.26 6.35
C GLN A 198 14.05 1.46 4.85
N ARG A 199 12.78 1.54 4.48
CA ARG A 199 12.36 1.85 3.11
C ARG A 199 12.80 3.26 2.70
N LYS A 200 12.57 4.28 3.55
CA LYS A 200 13.01 5.66 3.31
C LYS A 200 14.54 5.75 3.18
N SER A 201 15.29 5.01 4.00
CA SER A 201 16.75 4.93 3.91
C SER A 201 17.17 4.39 2.55
N GLN A 202 16.70 3.21 2.16
CA GLN A 202 17.06 2.62 0.87
C GLN A 202 16.61 3.46 -0.33
N THR A 203 15.45 4.13 -0.24
CA THR A 203 14.98 5.05 -1.29
C THR A 203 15.92 6.23 -1.44
N SER A 204 16.39 6.81 -0.34
CA SER A 204 17.34 7.93 -0.38
C SER A 204 18.70 7.50 -0.88
N GLU A 205 19.21 6.34 -0.45
CA GLU A 205 20.50 5.81 -0.89
C GLU A 205 20.51 5.45 -2.38
N SER A 206 19.41 4.90 -2.91
CA SER A 206 19.28 4.51 -4.31
C SER A 206 18.85 5.65 -5.25
N PHE A 207 18.65 6.86 -4.75
CA PHE A 207 18.07 7.95 -5.52
C PHE A 207 18.88 8.30 -6.79
N GLU A 208 20.20 8.43 -6.67
CA GLU A 208 21.07 8.72 -7.81
C GLU A 208 21.07 7.59 -8.85
N LEU A 209 21.03 6.34 -8.39
CA LEU A 209 20.90 5.19 -9.28
C LEU A 209 19.56 5.21 -10.02
N GLY A 210 18.47 5.61 -9.35
CA GLY A 210 17.16 5.80 -9.98
C GLY A 210 17.21 6.86 -11.08
N LEU A 211 17.83 8.01 -10.82
CA LEU A 211 18.03 9.07 -11.82
C LEU A 211 18.89 8.59 -13.00
N GLU A 212 19.90 7.76 -12.77
CA GLU A 212 20.73 7.20 -13.82
C GLU A 212 19.94 6.22 -14.69
N ILE A 213 19.12 5.37 -14.10
CA ILE A 213 18.20 4.46 -14.81
C ILE A 213 17.26 5.27 -15.72
N GLU A 214 16.64 6.33 -15.23
CA GLU A 214 15.75 7.18 -16.03
C GLU A 214 16.51 7.86 -17.19
N ARG A 215 17.64 8.46 -16.92
CA ARG A 215 18.47 9.12 -17.95
C ARG A 215 18.90 8.14 -19.05
N ASN A 216 19.34 6.94 -18.65
CA ASN A 216 19.76 5.90 -19.59
C ASN A 216 18.58 5.35 -20.38
N HIS A 217 17.42 5.20 -19.75
CA HIS A 217 16.17 4.80 -20.43
C HIS A 217 15.77 5.82 -21.50
N ASP A 218 15.73 7.11 -21.17
CA ASP A 218 15.40 8.17 -22.12
C ASP A 218 16.40 8.26 -23.27
N PHE A 219 17.68 8.08 -22.94
CA PHE A 219 18.75 8.07 -23.95
C PHE A 219 18.61 6.87 -24.90
N MET A 220 18.34 5.68 -24.37
CA MET A 220 18.05 4.49 -25.16
C MET A 220 16.85 4.71 -26.09
N GLN A 221 15.73 5.26 -25.58
CA GLN A 221 14.54 5.55 -26.40
C GLN A 221 14.87 6.53 -27.53
N ARG A 222 15.71 7.53 -27.29
CA ARG A 222 16.18 8.46 -28.33
C ARG A 222 16.99 7.74 -29.40
N LEU A 223 17.96 6.93 -29.00
CA LEU A 223 18.80 6.15 -29.92
C LEU A 223 17.95 5.21 -30.80
N LEU A 224 16.97 4.53 -30.19
CA LEU A 224 16.01 3.68 -30.91
C LEU A 224 15.20 4.47 -31.94
N SER A 225 14.72 5.68 -31.55
CA SER A 225 13.96 6.55 -32.44
C SER A 225 14.77 7.07 -33.63
N GLU A 226 16.09 7.23 -33.43
CA GLU A 226 17.07 7.63 -34.45
C GLU A 226 17.60 6.44 -35.28
N ARG A 227 17.14 5.22 -34.98
CA ARG A 227 17.59 3.96 -35.58
C ARG A 227 19.08 3.61 -35.32
N ARG A 228 19.64 4.16 -34.25
CA ARG A 228 21.02 3.87 -33.77
C ARG A 228 21.01 2.62 -32.90
N THR A 229 20.63 1.51 -33.48
CA THR A 229 20.34 0.25 -32.78
C THR A 229 21.55 -0.38 -32.10
N PHE A 230 22.75 -0.22 -32.65
CA PHE A 230 24.00 -0.69 -32.05
C PHE A 230 24.30 0.03 -30.73
N GLU A 231 24.25 1.37 -30.74
CA GLU A 231 24.46 2.18 -29.54
C GLU A 231 23.34 1.96 -28.50
N ALA A 232 22.10 1.79 -28.96
CA ALA A 232 20.99 1.46 -28.08
C ALA A 232 21.23 0.13 -27.35
N ALA A 233 21.83 -0.88 -28.01
CA ALA A 233 22.15 -2.16 -27.39
C ALA A 233 23.17 -2.03 -26.26
N GLU A 234 24.15 -1.15 -26.38
CA GLU A 234 25.12 -0.85 -25.30
C GLU A 234 24.43 -0.21 -24.08
N VAL A 235 23.54 0.76 -24.32
CA VAL A 235 22.76 1.40 -23.24
C VAL A 235 21.81 0.40 -22.57
N ILE A 236 21.21 -0.51 -23.33
CA ILE A 236 20.39 -1.61 -22.79
C ILE A 236 21.19 -2.50 -21.83
N ALA A 237 22.45 -2.79 -22.17
CA ALA A 237 23.31 -3.57 -21.27
C ALA A 237 23.60 -2.85 -19.96
N LEU A 238 23.83 -1.53 -20.01
CA LEU A 238 23.98 -0.68 -18.82
C LEU A 238 22.70 -0.67 -17.98
N LEU A 239 21.56 -0.41 -18.60
CA LEU A 239 20.25 -0.41 -17.92
C LEU A 239 19.98 -1.74 -17.19
N ARG A 240 20.27 -2.87 -17.82
CA ARG A 240 20.11 -4.19 -17.17
C ARG A 240 20.98 -4.35 -15.93
N ARG A 241 22.19 -3.83 -15.95
CA ARG A 241 23.12 -3.83 -14.81
C ARG A 241 22.56 -2.95 -13.68
N ASP A 242 22.18 -1.73 -14.00
CA ASP A 242 21.75 -0.73 -13.04
C ASP A 242 20.40 -1.11 -12.38
N ILE A 243 19.48 -1.66 -13.16
CA ILE A 243 18.21 -2.22 -12.66
C ILE A 243 18.48 -3.41 -11.73
N ARG A 244 19.40 -4.31 -12.08
CA ARG A 244 19.78 -5.42 -11.20
C ARG A 244 20.36 -4.91 -9.89
N GLN A 245 21.24 -3.92 -9.95
CA GLN A 245 21.79 -3.27 -8.75
C GLN A 245 20.69 -2.65 -7.89
N MET A 246 19.67 -2.01 -8.48
CA MET A 246 18.51 -1.49 -7.77
C MET A 246 17.74 -2.59 -7.05
N GLN A 247 17.43 -3.69 -7.75
CA GLN A 247 16.66 -4.80 -7.18
C GLN A 247 17.39 -5.56 -6.07
N GLU A 248 18.68 -5.85 -6.27
CA GLU A 248 19.48 -6.65 -5.34
C GLU A 248 20.02 -5.82 -4.18
N GLY A 249 20.48 -4.59 -4.44
CA GLY A 249 21.05 -3.69 -3.44
C GLY A 249 20.00 -2.96 -2.60
N PHE A 250 18.87 -2.59 -3.21
CA PHE A 250 17.85 -1.76 -2.57
C PHE A 250 16.43 -2.35 -2.67
N PRO A 251 16.21 -3.58 -2.17
CA PRO A 251 14.95 -4.31 -2.38
C PRO A 251 13.72 -3.63 -1.74
N ARG A 252 13.93 -2.74 -0.76
CA ARG A 252 12.86 -1.98 -0.08
C ARG A 252 12.69 -0.57 -0.60
N SER A 253 13.51 -0.13 -1.57
CA SER A 253 13.38 1.21 -2.15
C SER A 253 12.01 1.38 -2.81
N SER A 254 11.40 2.55 -2.63
CA SER A 254 10.16 2.89 -3.35
C SER A 254 10.36 3.11 -4.85
N LEU A 255 11.61 3.13 -5.32
CA LEU A 255 11.95 3.17 -6.74
C LEU A 255 11.88 1.79 -7.42
N ASN A 256 11.67 0.70 -6.66
CA ASN A 256 11.30 -0.61 -7.18
C ASN A 256 9.78 -0.69 -7.43
N ASP A 257 9.24 0.24 -8.18
CA ASP A 257 7.83 0.41 -8.48
C ASP A 257 7.38 -0.33 -9.76
N ASP A 258 6.13 -0.15 -10.12
CA ASP A 258 5.54 -0.77 -11.30
C ASP A 258 6.18 -0.28 -12.61
N ASP A 259 6.66 0.96 -12.65
CA ASP A 259 7.35 1.54 -13.81
C ASP A 259 8.71 0.87 -14.02
N LEU A 260 9.49 0.64 -12.97
CA LEU A 260 10.72 -0.15 -13.05
C LEU A 260 10.44 -1.59 -13.51
N GLN A 261 9.37 -2.22 -13.01
CA GLN A 261 8.97 -3.56 -13.43
C GLN A 261 8.57 -3.61 -14.91
N LEU A 262 7.92 -2.54 -15.39
CA LEU A 262 7.59 -2.39 -16.81
C LEU A 262 8.87 -2.31 -17.67
N LYS A 263 9.85 -1.47 -17.28
CA LYS A 263 11.15 -1.37 -17.95
C LYS A 263 11.87 -2.73 -18.00
N ILE A 264 11.86 -3.49 -16.90
CA ILE A 264 12.45 -4.85 -16.85
C ILE A 264 11.76 -5.77 -17.86
N ARG A 265 10.43 -5.74 -17.89
CA ARG A 265 9.65 -6.57 -18.81
C ARG A 265 10.02 -6.28 -20.26
N TYR A 266 10.13 -5.02 -20.63
CA TYR A 266 10.52 -4.64 -21.99
C TYR A 266 11.97 -4.96 -22.32
N LEU A 267 12.90 -4.72 -21.42
CA LEU A 267 14.30 -5.11 -21.59
C LEU A 267 14.47 -6.62 -21.79
N ASN A 268 13.67 -7.44 -21.13
CA ASN A 268 13.71 -8.90 -21.29
C ASN A 268 13.15 -9.38 -22.65
N LEU A 269 12.28 -8.58 -23.29
CA LEU A 269 11.76 -8.87 -24.63
C LEU A 269 12.78 -8.57 -25.73
N VAL A 270 13.73 -7.70 -25.49
CA VAL A 270 14.76 -7.33 -26.47
C VAL A 270 15.85 -8.42 -26.48
N GLN A 271 15.52 -9.59 -27.00
CA GLN A 271 16.47 -10.69 -27.21
C GLN A 271 16.90 -10.80 -28.68
N SER A 272 16.19 -10.12 -29.60
CA SER A 272 16.40 -10.17 -31.03
C SER A 272 17.19 -8.96 -31.54
N ASP A 273 17.77 -9.06 -32.73
CA ASP A 273 18.42 -7.96 -33.43
C ASP A 273 17.43 -6.79 -33.64
N LEU A 274 17.64 -5.73 -32.89
CA LEU A 274 16.82 -4.52 -32.95
C LEU A 274 16.79 -3.90 -34.36
N GLY A 275 17.94 -3.93 -35.06
CA GLY A 275 18.06 -3.43 -36.43
C GLY A 275 17.14 -4.19 -37.39
N PHE A 276 17.12 -5.51 -37.30
CA PHE A 276 16.26 -6.37 -38.12
C PHE A 276 14.78 -6.07 -37.89
N ILE A 277 14.36 -5.92 -36.64
CA ILE A 277 12.98 -5.61 -36.30
C ILE A 277 12.60 -4.23 -36.88
N GLN A 278 13.43 -3.23 -36.65
CA GLN A 278 13.19 -1.87 -37.15
C GLN A 278 13.13 -1.83 -38.68
N ASP A 279 14.07 -2.47 -39.38
CA ASP A 279 14.09 -2.50 -40.84
C ASP A 279 12.85 -3.19 -41.41
N ARG A 280 12.41 -4.28 -40.81
CA ARG A 280 11.18 -4.99 -41.20
C ARG A 280 9.93 -4.12 -41.05
N ILE A 281 9.83 -3.38 -39.94
CA ILE A 281 8.69 -2.49 -39.67
C ILE A 281 8.73 -1.29 -40.60
N TYR A 282 9.83 -0.54 -40.62
CA TYR A 282 9.93 0.69 -41.46
C TYR A 282 9.80 0.43 -42.94
N GLY A 283 10.31 -0.72 -43.44
CA GLY A 283 10.15 -1.14 -44.83
C GLY A 283 8.73 -1.50 -45.24
N ALA A 284 7.84 -1.74 -44.25
CA ALA A 284 6.42 -2.07 -44.50
C ALA A 284 5.46 -0.90 -44.23
N LEU A 285 5.96 0.30 -43.85
CA LEU A 285 5.13 1.47 -43.58
C LEU A 285 4.83 2.26 -44.84
N LEU A 286 3.57 2.67 -44.99
CA LEU A 286 3.12 3.62 -46.01
C LEU A 286 2.60 4.92 -45.38
N PRO A 287 2.73 6.07 -46.07
CA PRO A 287 2.08 7.30 -45.65
C PRO A 287 0.57 7.13 -45.76
N ILE A 288 -0.16 7.65 -44.78
CA ILE A 288 -1.62 7.71 -44.84
C ILE A 288 -2.01 8.98 -45.60
N PRO A 289 -2.84 8.90 -46.65
CA PRO A 289 -3.28 10.09 -47.38
C PRO A 289 -3.86 11.14 -46.46
N GLU A 290 -3.48 12.40 -46.65
CA GLU A 290 -3.93 13.58 -45.88
C GLU A 290 -3.51 13.58 -44.38
N ILE A 291 -2.68 12.59 -43.92
CA ILE A 291 -2.22 12.50 -42.53
C ILE A 291 -0.70 12.41 -42.47
N GLU A 292 -0.04 13.53 -42.21
CA GLU A 292 1.44 13.61 -42.24
C GLU A 292 2.15 13.01 -41.04
N ALA A 293 1.54 13.11 -39.84
CA ALA A 293 2.19 12.74 -38.58
C ALA A 293 2.29 11.22 -38.36
N TRP A 294 1.54 10.43 -39.10
CA TRP A 294 1.43 8.98 -38.91
C TRP A 294 1.65 8.23 -40.23
N ARG A 295 2.30 7.07 -40.10
CA ARG A 295 2.36 6.06 -41.16
C ARG A 295 1.71 4.78 -40.66
N MET A 296 1.19 3.97 -41.59
CA MET A 296 0.48 2.73 -41.22
C MET A 296 1.13 1.56 -41.93
N LEU A 297 1.10 0.37 -41.31
CA LEU A 297 1.52 -0.86 -42.00
C LEU A 297 0.67 -1.09 -43.24
N ARG A 298 1.34 -1.42 -44.35
CA ARG A 298 0.66 -1.67 -45.63
C ARG A 298 -0.28 -2.89 -45.62
N THR A 299 -0.07 -3.84 -44.68
CA THR A 299 -0.91 -5.03 -44.47
C THR A 299 -1.34 -5.10 -43.02
N GLU A 300 -2.20 -6.05 -42.66
CA GLU A 300 -2.43 -6.47 -41.27
C GLU A 300 -1.14 -6.98 -40.64
N VAL A 301 -1.07 -7.01 -39.31
CA VAL A 301 0.03 -7.64 -38.57
C VAL A 301 0.00 -9.14 -38.84
N SER A 302 1.07 -9.67 -39.46
CA SER A 302 1.20 -11.10 -39.71
C SER A 302 1.50 -11.90 -38.42
N GLN A 303 1.21 -13.20 -38.40
CA GLN A 303 1.52 -14.10 -37.29
C GLN A 303 3.02 -14.13 -36.98
N ALA A 304 3.87 -14.12 -37.99
CA ALA A 304 5.32 -14.05 -37.81
C ALA A 304 5.75 -12.75 -37.10
N LEU A 305 5.16 -11.60 -37.47
CA LEU A 305 5.47 -10.33 -36.83
C LEU A 305 4.93 -10.30 -35.39
N TYR A 306 3.73 -10.80 -35.18
CA TYR A 306 3.15 -10.87 -33.83
C TYR A 306 3.97 -11.76 -32.92
N SER A 307 4.38 -12.96 -33.40
CA SER A 307 5.21 -13.88 -32.62
C SER A 307 6.59 -13.31 -32.29
N LEU A 308 7.18 -12.56 -33.23
CA LEU A 308 8.47 -11.90 -33.02
C LEU A 308 8.43 -10.88 -31.85
N ILE A 309 7.34 -10.14 -31.74
CA ILE A 309 7.18 -9.10 -30.70
C ILE A 309 6.61 -9.68 -29.40
N MET A 310 5.65 -10.60 -29.49
CA MET A 310 4.91 -11.09 -28.32
C MET A 310 5.45 -12.40 -27.74
N GLY A 311 6.26 -13.14 -28.53
CA GLY A 311 6.78 -14.46 -28.14
C GLY A 311 5.73 -15.59 -28.21
N THR A 312 4.51 -15.32 -28.69
CA THR A 312 3.40 -16.27 -28.77
C THR A 312 2.59 -16.06 -30.03
N ASN A 313 1.86 -17.07 -30.50
CA ASN A 313 0.91 -16.97 -31.60
C ASN A 313 -0.46 -17.53 -31.17
N PRO A 314 -1.47 -16.68 -30.89
CA PRO A 314 -2.79 -17.11 -30.46
C PRO A 314 -3.69 -17.55 -31.63
N SER A 315 -3.26 -17.35 -32.86
CA SER A 315 -4.06 -17.55 -34.05
C SER A 315 -4.53 -19.00 -34.18
N ARG A 316 -5.76 -19.17 -34.60
CA ARG A 316 -6.38 -20.48 -34.81
C ARG A 316 -5.93 -21.12 -36.12
N ASN A 317 -5.81 -20.32 -37.17
CA ASN A 317 -5.35 -20.76 -38.48
C ASN A 317 -3.87 -20.43 -38.64
N GLN A 318 -2.98 -21.36 -38.26
CA GLN A 318 -1.53 -21.16 -38.24
C GLN A 318 -0.96 -20.90 -39.67
N GLY A 319 -0.01 -19.98 -39.73
CA GLY A 319 0.74 -19.64 -40.94
C GLY A 319 1.43 -18.29 -40.85
N ASP A 320 2.75 -18.26 -40.95
CA ASP A 320 3.59 -17.09 -40.73
C ASP A 320 3.17 -15.82 -41.48
N LEU A 321 2.70 -15.99 -42.70
CA LEU A 321 2.25 -14.90 -43.56
C LEU A 321 0.75 -14.60 -43.44
N ARG A 322 -0.02 -15.35 -42.67
CA ARG A 322 -1.42 -15.04 -42.39
C ARG A 322 -1.52 -13.90 -41.40
N PRO A 323 -2.60 -13.10 -41.38
CA PRO A 323 -2.83 -12.14 -40.35
C PRO A 323 -2.96 -12.82 -38.99
N VAL A 324 -2.50 -12.20 -37.91
CA VAL A 324 -2.78 -12.68 -36.57
C VAL A 324 -4.26 -12.58 -36.27
N ASP A 325 -4.84 -13.67 -35.74
CA ASP A 325 -6.25 -13.76 -35.38
C ASP A 325 -6.42 -14.22 -33.93
N SER A 326 -7.63 -14.25 -33.43
CA SER A 326 -7.97 -14.68 -32.07
C SER A 326 -7.29 -13.81 -30.97
N ILE A 327 -7.14 -12.53 -31.24
CA ILE A 327 -6.62 -11.52 -30.31
C ILE A 327 -7.71 -10.52 -29.93
N SER A 328 -7.68 -10.12 -28.69
CA SER A 328 -8.53 -9.05 -28.16
C SER A 328 -7.95 -7.66 -28.48
N TRP A 329 -8.78 -6.63 -28.34
CA TRP A 329 -8.31 -5.24 -28.44
C TRP A 329 -7.21 -4.93 -27.42
N LEU A 330 -7.33 -5.45 -26.20
CA LEU A 330 -6.32 -5.28 -25.13
C LEU A 330 -4.97 -5.89 -25.52
N GLU A 331 -4.97 -7.05 -26.19
CA GLU A 331 -3.73 -7.69 -26.66
C GLU A 331 -3.12 -6.95 -27.85
N ALA A 332 -3.95 -6.40 -28.73
CA ALA A 332 -3.49 -5.54 -29.81
C ALA A 332 -2.86 -4.25 -29.26
N LYS A 333 -3.41 -3.64 -28.22
CA LYS A 333 -2.83 -2.49 -27.51
C LYS A 333 -1.50 -2.85 -26.84
N ASN A 334 -1.41 -4.00 -26.19
CA ASN A 334 -0.15 -4.48 -25.58
C ASN A 334 0.94 -4.71 -26.66
N PHE A 335 0.58 -5.22 -27.83
CA PHE A 335 1.51 -5.31 -28.95
C PHE A 335 2.02 -3.91 -29.37
N CYS A 336 1.13 -2.94 -29.52
CA CYS A 336 1.47 -1.56 -29.87
C CYS A 336 2.42 -0.94 -28.82
N GLU A 337 2.15 -1.14 -27.55
CA GLU A 337 2.97 -0.64 -26.44
C GLU A 337 4.39 -1.23 -26.49
N ARG A 338 4.51 -2.55 -26.65
CA ARG A 338 5.82 -3.23 -26.77
C ARG A 338 6.60 -2.75 -27.98
N LEU A 339 5.92 -2.60 -29.12
CA LEU A 339 6.56 -2.11 -30.33
C LEU A 339 6.95 -0.63 -30.22
N SER A 340 6.16 0.21 -29.53
CA SER A 340 6.53 1.59 -29.21
C SER A 340 7.86 1.65 -28.49
N TRP A 341 8.04 0.78 -27.50
CA TRP A 341 9.27 0.69 -26.74
C TRP A 341 10.47 0.27 -27.61
N ILE A 342 10.30 -0.74 -28.48
CA ILE A 342 11.36 -1.23 -29.40
C ILE A 342 11.74 -0.18 -30.46
N LEU A 343 10.81 0.63 -30.89
CA LEU A 343 11.05 1.66 -31.91
C LEU A 343 11.44 3.02 -31.32
N GLY A 344 11.24 3.25 -30.03
CA GLY A 344 11.42 4.56 -29.40
C GLY A 344 10.42 5.60 -29.93
N LYS A 345 9.31 5.18 -30.53
CA LYS A 345 8.29 6.05 -31.13
C LYS A 345 6.89 5.55 -30.80
N PRO A 346 5.91 6.45 -30.67
CA PRO A 346 4.52 6.06 -30.43
C PRO A 346 3.96 5.13 -31.53
N VAL A 347 3.45 3.99 -31.12
CA VAL A 347 2.74 3.02 -31.95
C VAL A 347 1.34 2.82 -31.35
N ARG A 348 0.31 2.79 -32.18
CA ARG A 348 -1.06 2.55 -31.77
C ARG A 348 -1.87 1.85 -32.86
N LEU A 349 -3.09 1.47 -32.58
CA LEU A 349 -4.06 1.07 -33.59
C LEU A 349 -4.41 2.29 -34.44
N PRO A 350 -4.81 2.09 -35.73
CA PRO A 350 -5.32 3.16 -36.56
C PRO A 350 -6.67 3.68 -36.01
N THR A 351 -6.92 4.95 -36.17
CA THR A 351 -8.25 5.51 -35.99
C THR A 351 -9.14 5.16 -37.20
N GLU A 352 -10.47 5.23 -37.04
CA GLU A 352 -11.41 5.05 -38.15
C GLU A 352 -11.11 6.00 -39.30
N ASN A 353 -10.79 7.28 -39.01
CA ASN A 353 -10.44 8.27 -40.02
C ASN A 353 -9.20 7.87 -40.81
N GLU A 354 -8.13 7.42 -40.14
CA GLU A 354 -6.88 6.96 -40.76
C GLU A 354 -7.13 5.75 -41.68
N PHE A 355 -7.92 4.79 -41.19
CA PHE A 355 -8.30 3.63 -41.99
C PHE A 355 -9.08 4.03 -43.25
N ARG A 356 -10.07 4.91 -43.12
CA ARG A 356 -10.87 5.40 -44.23
C ARG A 356 -10.07 6.25 -45.24
N GLN A 357 -9.12 7.05 -44.76
CA GLN A 357 -8.19 7.78 -45.60
C GLN A 357 -7.27 6.84 -46.40
N ALA A 358 -6.76 5.79 -45.75
CA ALA A 358 -5.96 4.75 -46.40
C ALA A 358 -6.76 3.97 -47.43
N LEU A 359 -8.02 3.68 -47.17
CA LEU A 359 -8.93 2.99 -48.12
C LEU A 359 -9.26 3.85 -49.34
N GLY A 360 -9.45 5.15 -49.15
CA GLY A 360 -9.81 6.08 -50.21
C GLY A 360 -11.22 5.85 -50.76
N ARG A 361 -11.43 6.24 -52.01
CA ARG A 361 -12.74 6.14 -52.68
C ARG A 361 -12.86 4.80 -53.41
N LEU A 362 -13.91 4.04 -53.14
CA LEU A 362 -14.20 2.74 -53.75
C LEU A 362 -14.90 2.85 -55.13
N ARG A 363 -14.77 3.99 -55.83
CA ARG A 363 -15.38 4.15 -57.14
C ARG A 363 -14.55 3.44 -58.22
N TYR A 364 -15.20 2.66 -59.05
CA TYR A 364 -14.62 1.96 -60.19
C TYR A 364 -13.58 0.88 -59.84
N ILE A 365 -13.65 0.31 -58.63
CA ILE A 365 -12.79 -0.79 -58.18
C ILE A 365 -13.54 -2.12 -58.36
N VAL A 366 -12.84 -3.11 -58.93
CA VAL A 366 -13.28 -4.50 -58.97
C VAL A 366 -12.85 -5.13 -57.65
N LEU A 367 -13.75 -5.13 -56.64
CA LEU A 367 -13.43 -5.53 -55.30
C LEU A 367 -12.84 -6.95 -55.17
N GLU A 368 -13.27 -7.87 -56.04
CA GLU A 368 -12.80 -9.26 -56.10
C GLU A 368 -11.28 -9.37 -56.28
N GLU A 369 -10.63 -8.39 -56.91
CA GLU A 369 -9.19 -8.34 -57.10
C GLU A 369 -8.44 -7.89 -55.88
N HIS A 370 -9.10 -7.15 -54.98
CA HIS A 370 -8.49 -6.49 -53.81
C HIS A 370 -8.85 -7.14 -52.45
N VAL A 371 -9.90 -7.99 -52.44
CA VAL A 371 -10.58 -8.40 -51.20
C VAL A 371 -10.67 -9.91 -51.08
N TRP A 372 -10.27 -10.48 -49.96
CA TRP A 372 -10.60 -11.85 -49.60
C TRP A 372 -11.97 -11.90 -48.92
N SER A 373 -12.95 -12.54 -49.61
CA SER A 373 -14.33 -12.70 -49.15
C SER A 373 -14.71 -14.16 -49.00
N VAL A 374 -15.95 -14.46 -48.60
CA VAL A 374 -16.44 -15.84 -48.51
C VAL A 374 -16.37 -16.59 -49.84
N SER A 375 -16.34 -15.87 -50.98
CA SER A 375 -16.34 -16.45 -52.33
C SER A 375 -15.02 -17.13 -52.70
N ASP A 376 -13.88 -16.65 -52.16
CA ASP A 376 -12.53 -17.09 -52.58
C ASP A 376 -11.58 -17.40 -51.41
N ALA A 377 -11.86 -16.87 -50.20
CA ALA A 377 -11.09 -17.17 -49.02
C ALA A 377 -11.40 -18.53 -48.35
N VAL A 378 -12.42 -19.23 -48.83
CA VAL A 378 -12.91 -20.50 -48.25
C VAL A 378 -13.20 -20.35 -46.72
N GLY A 379 -13.62 -19.16 -46.31
CA GLY A 379 -14.03 -18.84 -44.95
C GLY A 379 -12.92 -18.75 -43.93
N VAL A 380 -11.65 -18.69 -44.37
CA VAL A 380 -10.47 -18.53 -43.49
C VAL A 380 -9.57 -17.39 -43.97
N PRO A 381 -8.96 -16.60 -43.09
CA PRO A 381 -8.02 -15.56 -43.48
C PRO A 381 -6.86 -16.11 -44.31
N GLN A 382 -6.49 -15.41 -45.37
CA GLN A 382 -5.42 -15.77 -46.32
C GLN A 382 -4.12 -15.02 -45.99
N ALA A 383 -3.02 -15.32 -46.68
CA ALA A 383 -1.74 -14.62 -46.47
C ALA A 383 -1.90 -13.13 -46.80
N VAL A 384 -1.30 -12.27 -45.96
CA VAL A 384 -1.38 -10.81 -46.12
C VAL A 384 -0.69 -10.34 -47.38
N GLY A 385 -1.27 -9.34 -48.06
CA GLY A 385 -0.66 -8.71 -49.23
C GLY A 385 -0.64 -9.59 -50.49
N THR A 386 -1.56 -10.54 -50.65
CA THR A 386 -1.60 -11.46 -51.80
C THR A 386 -2.63 -11.08 -52.83
N LYS A 387 -3.56 -10.21 -52.52
CA LYS A 387 -4.46 -9.55 -53.49
C LYS A 387 -3.82 -8.25 -54.01
N GLU A 388 -4.46 -7.59 -54.97
CA GLU A 388 -4.00 -6.30 -55.47
C GLU A 388 -4.16 -5.20 -54.40
N PRO A 389 -3.20 -4.26 -54.26
CA PRO A 389 -3.32 -3.17 -53.32
C PRO A 389 -4.40 -2.16 -53.75
N PHE A 390 -5.01 -1.48 -52.77
CA PHE A 390 -5.82 -0.30 -53.07
C PHE A 390 -4.94 0.84 -53.65
N ALA A 391 -5.55 1.84 -54.24
CA ALA A 391 -4.86 2.95 -54.94
C ALA A 391 -3.83 3.68 -54.05
N SER A 392 -4.01 3.64 -52.73
CA SER A 392 -3.08 4.18 -51.70
C SER A 392 -1.84 3.28 -51.42
N GLY A 393 -1.80 2.07 -52.04
CA GLY A 393 -0.73 1.08 -51.80
C GLY A 393 -0.97 0.13 -50.63
N PHE A 394 -2.03 0.31 -49.87
CA PHE A 394 -2.40 -0.60 -48.76
C PHE A 394 -3.10 -1.84 -49.28
N TYR A 395 -2.84 -2.98 -48.64
CA TYR A 395 -3.45 -4.28 -48.92
C TYR A 395 -4.47 -4.64 -47.85
N ASP A 396 -5.41 -5.49 -48.18
CA ASP A 396 -6.34 -6.18 -47.27
C ASP A 396 -7.08 -5.22 -46.29
N LEU A 397 -7.30 -3.93 -46.69
CA LEU A 397 -8.10 -3.00 -45.89
C LEU A 397 -9.56 -3.43 -45.79
N LEU A 398 -10.00 -4.24 -46.75
CA LEU A 398 -11.33 -4.82 -46.77
C LEU A 398 -11.24 -6.34 -46.92
N GLY A 399 -12.09 -7.07 -46.19
CA GLY A 399 -12.10 -8.54 -46.23
C GLY A 399 -10.96 -9.11 -45.37
N ASN A 400 -10.47 -10.28 -45.72
CA ASN A 400 -9.46 -11.06 -45.04
C ASN A 400 -9.73 -11.18 -43.52
N ILE A 401 -9.36 -10.17 -42.71
CA ILE A 401 -9.64 -10.11 -41.28
C ILE A 401 -10.15 -8.72 -40.87
N SER A 402 -11.16 -8.64 -40.03
CA SER A 402 -11.62 -7.37 -39.49
C SER A 402 -10.61 -6.78 -38.51
N GLU A 403 -10.37 -5.46 -38.51
CA GLU A 403 -9.25 -4.86 -37.83
C GLU A 403 -9.69 -3.96 -36.68
N TRP A 404 -9.10 -4.21 -35.48
CA TRP A 404 -9.29 -3.36 -34.30
C TRP A 404 -8.81 -1.93 -34.57
N LEU A 405 -9.62 -0.97 -34.12
CA LEU A 405 -9.34 0.46 -34.21
C LEU A 405 -8.91 1.06 -32.83
N GLU A 406 -8.21 2.18 -32.90
CA GLU A 406 -7.98 2.99 -31.73
C GLU A 406 -9.30 3.54 -31.19
N SER A 407 -9.58 3.31 -29.93
CA SER A 407 -10.77 3.84 -29.26
C SER A 407 -10.52 5.29 -28.91
N ILE A 408 -11.35 6.23 -29.36
CA ILE A 408 -11.30 7.62 -28.95
C ILE A 408 -11.79 7.70 -27.50
N ASP A 409 -10.91 8.14 -26.61
CA ASP A 409 -11.07 8.47 -25.19
C ASP A 409 -12.48 8.33 -24.60
N ARG A 410 -12.79 7.13 -24.10
CA ARG A 410 -13.60 6.92 -22.91
C ARG A 410 -12.95 5.81 -22.11
N PHE A 411 -12.24 6.15 -21.07
CA PHE A 411 -11.58 5.24 -20.15
C PHE A 411 -12.51 4.17 -19.56
N GLU A 412 -13.83 4.37 -19.67
CA GLU A 412 -14.89 3.51 -19.13
C GLU A 412 -15.60 2.65 -20.19
N ALA A 413 -15.19 2.73 -21.47
CA ALA A 413 -15.86 1.93 -22.49
C ALA A 413 -15.44 0.45 -22.40
N GLU A 414 -16.38 -0.43 -22.09
CA GLU A 414 -16.17 -1.89 -22.10
C GLU A 414 -15.97 -2.46 -23.51
N ALA A 415 -16.28 -1.71 -24.55
CA ALA A 415 -16.26 -2.11 -25.94
C ALA A 415 -15.23 -1.31 -26.76
N ALA A 416 -14.83 -1.90 -27.89
CA ALA A 416 -13.98 -1.31 -28.91
C ALA A 416 -14.56 -1.61 -30.31
N TRP A 417 -14.09 -0.86 -31.32
CA TRP A 417 -14.56 -0.98 -32.67
C TRP A 417 -13.54 -1.71 -33.54
N HIS A 418 -14.03 -2.50 -34.51
CA HIS A 418 -13.24 -3.07 -35.59
C HIS A 418 -13.94 -2.84 -36.95
N ILE A 419 -13.16 -2.79 -38.03
CA ILE A 419 -13.59 -2.32 -39.34
C ILE A 419 -13.09 -3.24 -40.48
N GLY A 420 -13.67 -3.14 -41.66
CA GLY A 420 -13.15 -3.72 -42.89
C GLY A 420 -13.85 -5.01 -43.33
N GLY A 421 -14.59 -5.70 -42.45
CA GLY A 421 -15.15 -7.02 -42.75
C GLY A 421 -14.11 -8.13 -42.71
N HIS A 422 -14.47 -9.35 -43.15
CA HIS A 422 -13.56 -10.51 -43.01
C HIS A 422 -13.87 -11.60 -44.08
N ALA A 423 -13.02 -12.62 -44.16
CA ALA A 423 -13.05 -13.74 -45.10
C ALA A 423 -14.36 -14.57 -45.15
N GLN A 424 -15.27 -14.40 -44.18
CA GLN A 424 -16.59 -15.05 -44.16
C GLN A 424 -17.73 -14.11 -44.57
N ASP A 425 -17.45 -12.84 -44.79
CA ASP A 425 -18.44 -11.87 -45.26
C ASP A 425 -18.62 -11.98 -46.77
N ARG A 426 -19.81 -11.67 -47.22
CA ARG A 426 -20.08 -11.50 -48.65
C ARG A 426 -19.52 -10.16 -49.15
N ILE A 427 -19.12 -10.10 -50.41
CA ILE A 427 -18.48 -8.92 -50.97
C ILE A 427 -19.36 -7.66 -50.90
N GLU A 428 -20.68 -7.84 -51.06
CA GLU A 428 -21.63 -6.73 -50.97
C GLU A 428 -21.67 -6.13 -49.54
N SER A 429 -21.51 -6.99 -48.56
CA SER A 429 -21.42 -6.56 -47.14
C SER A 429 -20.11 -5.84 -46.87
N ILE A 430 -18.99 -6.36 -47.38
CA ILE A 430 -17.66 -5.77 -47.25
C ILE A 430 -17.59 -4.38 -47.91
N PHE A 431 -18.26 -4.19 -49.06
CA PHE A 431 -18.35 -2.92 -49.77
C PHE A 431 -18.92 -1.79 -48.92
N THR A 432 -19.75 -2.10 -47.92
CA THR A 432 -20.30 -1.09 -47.01
C THR A 432 -19.29 -0.59 -45.98
N VAL A 433 -18.06 -1.14 -45.98
CA VAL A 433 -17.03 -0.85 -44.98
C VAL A 433 -17.56 -1.04 -43.54
N PRO A 434 -17.95 -2.26 -43.20
CA PRO A 434 -18.69 -2.51 -41.96
C PRO A 434 -17.86 -2.15 -40.73
N LEU A 435 -18.45 -1.32 -39.85
CA LEU A 435 -17.93 -0.97 -38.53
C LEU A 435 -18.73 -1.76 -37.50
N ARG A 436 -18.05 -2.53 -36.68
CA ARG A 436 -18.65 -3.41 -35.67
C ARG A 436 -18.08 -3.13 -34.30
N GLU A 437 -18.91 -3.24 -33.29
CA GLU A 437 -18.53 -3.11 -31.91
C GLU A 437 -18.40 -4.48 -31.25
N ALA A 438 -17.36 -4.65 -30.38
CA ALA A 438 -17.17 -5.86 -29.60
C ALA A 438 -16.52 -5.54 -28.27
N PRO A 439 -16.69 -6.37 -27.23
CA PRO A 439 -16.02 -6.21 -25.95
C PRO A 439 -14.49 -6.17 -26.10
N ARG A 440 -13.80 -5.29 -25.36
CA ARG A 440 -12.33 -5.14 -25.43
C ARG A 440 -11.55 -6.42 -25.17
N GLY A 441 -12.08 -7.32 -24.36
CA GLY A 441 -11.49 -8.63 -24.05
C GLY A 441 -11.87 -9.75 -24.99
N GLU A 442 -12.77 -9.52 -25.96
CA GLU A 442 -13.25 -10.55 -26.90
C GLU A 442 -12.14 -10.98 -27.87
N ARG A 443 -12.01 -12.30 -28.05
CA ARG A 443 -11.12 -12.91 -29.05
C ARG A 443 -11.95 -13.57 -30.12
N ASN A 444 -11.80 -13.10 -31.36
CA ASN A 444 -12.50 -13.64 -32.50
C ASN A 444 -11.51 -14.11 -33.58
N ARG A 445 -11.73 -15.29 -34.13
CA ARG A 445 -10.89 -15.89 -35.20
C ARG A 445 -10.88 -15.12 -36.53
N LEU A 446 -11.70 -14.09 -36.64
CA LEU A 446 -11.86 -13.25 -37.83
C LEU A 446 -11.56 -11.78 -37.52
N THR A 447 -10.94 -11.53 -36.38
CA THR A 447 -10.55 -10.19 -35.96
C THR A 447 -9.05 -10.16 -35.58
N GLY A 448 -8.33 -9.25 -36.24
CA GLY A 448 -6.93 -8.94 -36.04
C GLY A 448 -6.70 -7.45 -35.98
N PHE A 449 -5.55 -6.96 -36.46
CA PHE A 449 -5.26 -5.53 -36.46
C PHE A 449 -4.09 -5.17 -37.38
N ARG A 450 -4.00 -3.90 -37.72
CA ARG A 450 -2.76 -3.27 -38.19
C ARG A 450 -2.35 -2.15 -37.23
N ILE A 451 -1.19 -1.54 -37.48
CA ILE A 451 -0.63 -0.50 -36.59
C ILE A 451 -0.37 0.79 -37.36
N ALA A 452 -0.46 1.90 -36.61
CA ALA A 452 0.00 3.22 -37.04
C ALA A 452 1.18 3.65 -36.15
N ILE A 453 2.20 4.27 -36.77
CA ILE A 453 3.43 4.71 -36.11
C ILE A 453 3.60 6.19 -36.34
N LYS A 454 3.90 6.95 -35.27
CA LYS A 454 4.22 8.36 -35.36
C LYS A 454 5.61 8.56 -35.97
N VAL A 455 5.73 9.39 -37.01
CA VAL A 455 6.99 9.58 -37.74
C VAL A 455 7.67 10.93 -37.48
N ASN A 456 6.94 11.89 -36.94
CA ASN A 456 7.45 13.24 -36.60
C ASN A 456 7.18 13.53 -35.12
#